data_acba0508d9843e8ed844a072672205af
#
_entry.id   acba0508d9843e8ed844a072672205af
#
_cell.length_a   1.000
_cell.length_b   1.000
_cell.length_c   1.000
_cell.angle_alpha   90.00
_cell.angle_beta   90.00
_cell.angle_gamma   90.00
#
_symmetry.space_group_name_H-M   'P 1'
#
loop_
_entity.id
_entity.type
_entity.pdbx_description
1 polymer ?
#
loop_
_entity_poly.entity_id
_entity_poly.type
_entity_poly.pdbx_seq_one_letter_code
_entity_poly.pdbx_strand_id
1 'polypeptide(L)'
;MKKNVALMFAALFAVHFLSAQLSEGIKMLNYEKQKSAREQLQKLYDANPKDPQAIYWLGQGILAGNGTNVPTKEEIAAAKTLYQKGLQEVGSDPWLLVGMGHVELWEGGDLNSVKQKFEQAITASTESKGKNKGKPNAAILSAIGRANADGGLKMGDPVYAIDKLKQASAIDLLSPDVYINMGINFQKTGGENGGEAVKAYMEAINRDPKSALAMFRIGKIYLSQNNKEQFEQYFNNAIAADPTFPPVYFAYYIYYSNRDVTKAKDYLDKFLTYADKDPRNELLRADYLFRAGSYDESLVKAKELEAAVGLNTLPRLGVVYAYNYDRKGDSVAAKKYIDDFLKTAAPSEIQPADYELGTKIAMKFPGNEALASSYVEKAVELDTVKANKIALMTQAASVFGKSKAYKEQLYWLTKAADLKGAKFSEAEYFAITTAAFNGKEYVQTMNLAKGYMAAFPDKPQPYGLFKRAAMLHSTDSASIIVQLNYLDSVSLLVDREKFKKNVFIDEYFKLTYYINKFNEIKKRPDFKVTTTGQRTPAVEDFLVACQKAIESCDKMLLLYPDPADENNKFAADNKVNIQKNIDYYSKPQGKQTSGSASKTPATK
;
A
#
# COMPACT_ATOMS: atom_id res chain seq x y z
N MET A 1 -6.61 -72.23 -18.91
CA MET A 1 -5.84 -71.16 -19.59
C MET A 1 -6.71 -69.96 -19.99
N LYS A 2 -7.84 -70.08 -20.72
CA LYS A 2 -8.60 -68.92 -21.19
C LYS A 2 -9.13 -67.99 -20.06
N LYS A 3 -9.57 -68.52 -18.90
CA LYS A 3 -10.01 -67.70 -17.75
C LYS A 3 -8.88 -66.90 -17.10
N ASN A 4 -7.68 -67.45 -17.01
CA ASN A 4 -6.53 -66.75 -16.40
C ASN A 4 -5.99 -65.67 -17.33
N VAL A 5 -6.07 -65.87 -18.66
CA VAL A 5 -5.70 -64.85 -19.65
C VAL A 5 -6.68 -63.68 -19.64
N ALA A 6 -7.99 -63.96 -19.54
CA ALA A 6 -9.04 -62.90 -19.43
C ALA A 6 -8.90 -62.10 -18.14
N LEU A 7 -8.59 -62.74 -16.99
CA LEU A 7 -8.31 -62.06 -15.72
C LEU A 7 -7.05 -61.20 -15.78
N MET A 8 -6.02 -61.69 -16.48
CA MET A 8 -4.74 -60.95 -16.66
C MET A 8 -4.93 -59.72 -17.56
N PHE A 9 -5.75 -59.85 -18.65
CA PHE A 9 -6.12 -58.69 -19.48
C PHE A 9 -7.03 -57.72 -18.73
N ALA A 10 -7.97 -58.16 -17.91
CA ALA A 10 -8.83 -57.28 -17.09
C ALA A 10 -8.02 -56.56 -16.03
N ALA A 11 -7.04 -57.24 -15.39
CA ALA A 11 -6.12 -56.61 -14.41
C ALA A 11 -5.19 -55.57 -15.08
N LEU A 12 -4.64 -55.88 -16.25
CA LEU A 12 -3.81 -54.94 -17.03
C LEU A 12 -4.66 -53.71 -17.47
N PHE A 13 -5.89 -53.92 -17.90
CA PHE A 13 -6.81 -52.85 -18.30
C PHE A 13 -7.15 -51.96 -17.10
N ALA A 14 -7.40 -52.54 -15.92
CA ALA A 14 -7.71 -51.82 -14.69
C ALA A 14 -6.48 -50.96 -14.22
N VAL A 15 -5.28 -51.51 -14.28
CA VAL A 15 -4.05 -50.77 -13.91
C VAL A 15 -3.80 -49.60 -14.86
N HIS A 16 -3.96 -49.77 -16.17
CA HIS A 16 -3.83 -48.67 -17.13
C HIS A 16 -4.93 -47.59 -16.97
N PHE A 17 -6.14 -47.99 -16.64
CA PHE A 17 -7.24 -47.07 -16.40
C PHE A 17 -7.03 -46.24 -15.15
N LEU A 18 -6.58 -46.83 -14.05
CA LEU A 18 -6.25 -46.12 -12.79
C LEU A 18 -5.06 -45.16 -12.98
N SER A 19 -4.03 -45.59 -13.71
CA SER A 19 -2.87 -44.75 -14.04
C SER A 19 -3.26 -43.52 -14.88
N ALA A 20 -4.17 -43.71 -15.87
CA ALA A 20 -4.68 -42.62 -16.69
C ALA A 20 -5.53 -41.63 -15.88
N GLN A 21 -6.36 -42.12 -14.95
CA GLN A 21 -7.16 -41.29 -14.05
C GLN A 21 -6.30 -40.44 -13.11
N LEU A 22 -5.23 -41.03 -12.57
CA LEU A 22 -4.25 -40.33 -11.73
C LEU A 22 -3.56 -39.21 -12.51
N SER A 23 -3.06 -39.52 -13.70
CA SER A 23 -2.38 -38.54 -14.57
C SER A 23 -3.31 -37.38 -14.92
N GLU A 24 -4.57 -37.64 -15.22
CA GLU A 24 -5.55 -36.58 -15.50
C GLU A 24 -5.86 -35.73 -14.26
N GLY A 25 -6.00 -36.34 -13.07
CA GLY A 25 -6.19 -35.60 -11.81
C GLY A 25 -5.00 -34.66 -11.50
N ILE A 26 -3.77 -35.13 -11.70
CA ILE A 26 -2.55 -34.33 -11.55
C ILE A 26 -2.49 -33.21 -12.58
N LYS A 27 -2.84 -33.50 -13.85
CA LYS A 27 -2.95 -32.48 -14.91
C LYS A 27 -3.94 -31.39 -14.52
N MET A 28 -5.12 -31.75 -14.01
CA MET A 28 -6.13 -30.79 -13.56
C MET A 28 -5.62 -29.89 -12.42
N LEU A 29 -4.86 -30.43 -11.45
CA LEU A 29 -4.19 -29.63 -10.41
C LEU A 29 -3.22 -28.62 -11.03
N ASN A 30 -2.39 -29.06 -11.97
CA ASN A 30 -1.43 -28.21 -12.67
C ASN A 30 -2.12 -27.14 -13.54
N TYR A 31 -3.36 -27.36 -13.94
CA TYR A 31 -4.21 -26.44 -14.73
C TYR A 31 -5.09 -25.54 -13.85
N GLU A 32 -4.88 -25.57 -12.52
CA GLU A 32 -5.65 -24.80 -11.55
C GLU A 32 -7.16 -25.09 -11.65
N LYS A 33 -7.52 -26.32 -12.02
CA LYS A 33 -8.89 -26.85 -12.05
C LYS A 33 -9.14 -27.67 -10.78
N GLN A 34 -9.17 -26.98 -9.64
CA GLN A 34 -9.15 -27.62 -8.32
C GLN A 34 -10.38 -28.48 -8.07
N LYS A 35 -11.57 -28.01 -8.47
CA LYS A 35 -12.82 -28.76 -8.31
C LYS A 35 -12.81 -30.03 -9.15
N SER A 36 -12.51 -29.91 -10.45
CA SER A 36 -12.42 -31.05 -11.36
C SER A 36 -11.33 -32.05 -10.93
N ALA A 37 -10.17 -31.53 -10.47
CA ALA A 37 -9.09 -32.36 -9.94
C ALA A 37 -9.54 -33.17 -8.72
N ARG A 38 -10.19 -32.51 -7.75
CA ARG A 38 -10.69 -33.18 -6.53
C ARG A 38 -11.72 -34.25 -6.85
N GLU A 39 -12.68 -33.95 -7.74
CA GLU A 39 -13.68 -34.93 -8.20
C GLU A 39 -13.05 -36.14 -8.87
N GLN A 40 -12.03 -35.94 -9.70
CA GLN A 40 -11.31 -37.02 -10.39
C GLN A 40 -10.48 -37.86 -9.41
N LEU A 41 -9.76 -37.23 -8.50
CA LEU A 41 -8.95 -37.88 -7.48
C LEU A 41 -9.79 -38.60 -6.42
N GLN A 42 -11.00 -38.08 -6.11
CA GLN A 42 -11.98 -38.78 -5.26
C GLN A 42 -12.43 -40.08 -5.90
N LYS A 43 -12.75 -40.11 -7.19
CA LYS A 43 -13.13 -41.35 -7.92
C LYS A 43 -11.99 -42.36 -7.88
N LEU A 44 -10.74 -41.91 -8.01
CA LEU A 44 -9.57 -42.78 -7.91
C LEU A 44 -9.45 -43.41 -6.51
N TYR A 45 -9.60 -42.59 -5.45
CA TYR A 45 -9.62 -43.06 -4.07
C TYR A 45 -10.77 -44.04 -3.80
N ASP A 46 -11.99 -43.75 -4.27
CA ASP A 46 -13.16 -44.60 -4.09
C ASP A 46 -12.98 -45.97 -4.74
N ALA A 47 -12.27 -46.02 -5.89
CA ALA A 47 -11.96 -47.26 -6.57
C ALA A 47 -10.91 -48.12 -5.81
N ASN A 48 -9.98 -47.50 -5.09
CA ASN A 48 -8.98 -48.18 -4.29
C ASN A 48 -8.60 -47.39 -3.04
N PRO A 49 -9.41 -47.45 -1.97
CA PRO A 49 -9.23 -46.63 -0.75
C PRO A 49 -7.96 -46.93 0.04
N LYS A 50 -7.28 -48.04 -0.25
CA LYS A 50 -6.03 -48.44 0.41
C LYS A 50 -4.77 -48.19 -0.44
N ASP A 51 -4.90 -47.61 -1.63
CA ASP A 51 -3.78 -47.20 -2.44
C ASP A 51 -3.13 -45.91 -1.88
N PRO A 52 -1.89 -45.96 -1.38
CA PRO A 52 -1.23 -44.78 -0.81
C PRO A 52 -1.11 -43.63 -1.78
N GLN A 53 -0.95 -43.88 -3.08
CA GLN A 53 -0.87 -42.82 -4.09
C GLN A 53 -2.25 -42.16 -4.30
N ALA A 54 -3.34 -42.92 -4.34
CA ALA A 54 -4.69 -42.39 -4.44
C ALA A 54 -5.02 -41.52 -3.20
N ILE A 55 -4.66 -41.99 -2.00
CA ILE A 55 -4.83 -41.24 -0.75
C ILE A 55 -4.02 -39.93 -0.81
N TYR A 56 -2.74 -40.00 -1.19
CA TYR A 56 -1.85 -38.86 -1.28
C TYR A 56 -2.40 -37.79 -2.22
N TRP A 57 -2.74 -38.19 -3.44
CA TRP A 57 -3.17 -37.24 -4.45
C TRP A 57 -4.56 -36.65 -4.17
N LEU A 58 -5.47 -37.41 -3.56
CA LEU A 58 -6.74 -36.85 -3.08
C LEU A 58 -6.46 -35.77 -2.01
N GLY A 59 -5.55 -36.04 -1.08
CA GLY A 59 -5.14 -35.05 -0.09
C GLY A 59 -4.51 -33.81 -0.73
N GLN A 60 -3.69 -33.99 -1.79
CA GLN A 60 -3.18 -32.84 -2.57
C GLN A 60 -4.31 -32.05 -3.24
N GLY A 61 -5.33 -32.74 -3.78
CA GLY A 61 -6.54 -32.09 -4.32
C GLY A 61 -7.31 -31.30 -3.27
N ILE A 62 -7.34 -31.75 -2.02
CA ILE A 62 -7.94 -31.02 -0.90
C ILE A 62 -7.09 -29.81 -0.54
N LEU A 63 -5.77 -29.97 -0.39
CA LEU A 63 -4.83 -28.91 -0.05
C LEU A 63 -4.66 -27.84 -1.15
N ALA A 64 -5.03 -28.14 -2.40
CA ALA A 64 -5.09 -27.12 -3.45
C ALA A 64 -6.13 -26.02 -3.21
N GLY A 65 -6.97 -26.18 -2.21
CA GLY A 65 -8.06 -25.27 -1.88
C GLY A 65 -9.21 -25.33 -2.89
N ASN A 66 -10.25 -24.58 -2.61
CA ASN A 66 -11.42 -24.54 -3.48
C ASN A 66 -11.43 -23.23 -4.30
N GLY A 67 -10.62 -23.17 -5.36
CA GLY A 67 -10.54 -22.04 -6.30
C GLY A 67 -9.71 -20.84 -5.82
N THR A 68 -9.01 -20.95 -4.68
CA THR A 68 -8.17 -19.88 -4.12
C THR A 68 -6.68 -20.19 -4.13
N ASN A 69 -6.29 -21.42 -4.46
CA ASN A 69 -4.93 -21.97 -4.32
C ASN A 69 -4.38 -21.90 -2.88
N VAL A 70 -5.26 -21.65 -1.90
CA VAL A 70 -4.97 -21.63 -0.47
C VAL A 70 -6.06 -22.43 0.23
N PRO A 71 -5.75 -23.53 0.93
CA PRO A 71 -6.74 -24.34 1.63
C PRO A 71 -7.27 -23.60 2.86
N THR A 72 -8.55 -23.83 3.18
CA THR A 72 -9.14 -23.40 4.45
C THR A 72 -8.62 -24.28 5.60
N LYS A 73 -8.86 -23.84 6.84
CA LYS A 73 -8.51 -24.65 8.02
C LYS A 73 -9.24 -26.01 8.04
N GLU A 74 -10.48 -26.03 7.57
CA GLU A 74 -11.31 -27.23 7.42
C GLU A 74 -10.74 -28.17 6.36
N GLU A 75 -10.26 -27.64 5.24
CA GLU A 75 -9.61 -28.43 4.17
C GLU A 75 -8.27 -29.00 4.66
N ILE A 76 -7.46 -28.23 5.39
CA ILE A 76 -6.22 -28.73 6.00
C ILE A 76 -6.54 -29.88 6.99
N ALA A 77 -7.55 -29.71 7.85
CA ALA A 77 -7.98 -30.75 8.79
C ALA A 77 -8.53 -32.00 8.08
N ALA A 78 -9.25 -31.82 6.98
CA ALA A 78 -9.77 -32.93 6.17
C ALA A 78 -8.62 -33.73 5.52
N ALA A 79 -7.61 -33.05 4.95
CA ALA A 79 -6.42 -33.70 4.38
C ALA A 79 -5.63 -34.45 5.47
N LYS A 80 -5.47 -33.83 6.66
CA LYS A 80 -4.84 -34.46 7.81
C LYS A 80 -5.52 -35.75 8.22
N THR A 81 -6.85 -35.70 8.36
CA THR A 81 -7.67 -36.87 8.74
C THR A 81 -7.54 -37.99 7.69
N LEU A 82 -7.57 -37.64 6.40
CA LEU A 82 -7.40 -38.59 5.31
C LEU A 82 -6.06 -39.30 5.38
N TYR A 83 -4.95 -38.58 5.55
CA TYR A 83 -3.62 -39.16 5.65
C TYR A 83 -3.43 -39.98 6.92
N GLN A 84 -3.95 -39.53 8.07
CA GLN A 84 -3.91 -40.27 9.34
C GLN A 84 -4.62 -41.62 9.21
N LYS A 85 -5.83 -41.62 8.61
CA LYS A 85 -6.57 -42.85 8.34
C LYS A 85 -5.78 -43.78 7.44
N GLY A 86 -5.19 -43.24 6.35
CA GLY A 86 -4.34 -44.02 5.47
C GLY A 86 -3.16 -44.67 6.21
N LEU A 87 -2.43 -43.92 7.04
CA LEU A 87 -1.33 -44.45 7.85
C LEU A 87 -1.77 -45.56 8.84
N GLN A 88 -2.98 -45.47 9.39
CA GLN A 88 -3.54 -46.53 10.23
C GLN A 88 -3.87 -47.81 9.44
N GLU A 89 -4.34 -47.67 8.22
CA GLU A 89 -4.81 -48.80 7.41
C GLU A 89 -3.67 -49.51 6.62
N VAL A 90 -2.68 -48.71 6.13
CA VAL A 90 -1.62 -49.26 5.27
C VAL A 90 -0.21 -49.17 5.88
N GLY A 91 -0.09 -48.59 7.07
CA GLY A 91 1.20 -48.41 7.77
C GLY A 91 1.97 -47.16 7.34
N SER A 92 3.26 -47.09 7.68
CA SER A 92 4.14 -45.95 7.42
C SER A 92 4.54 -45.86 5.95
N ASP A 93 3.60 -45.60 5.07
CA ASP A 93 3.85 -45.44 3.65
C ASP A 93 4.53 -44.12 3.32
N PRO A 94 5.56 -44.08 2.42
CA PRO A 94 6.27 -42.85 2.06
C PRO A 94 5.39 -41.71 1.53
N TRP A 95 4.40 -42.00 0.70
CA TRP A 95 3.48 -40.97 0.17
C TRP A 95 2.69 -40.31 1.27
N LEU A 96 2.19 -41.09 2.24
CA LEU A 96 1.38 -40.59 3.34
C LEU A 96 2.22 -39.78 4.33
N LEU A 97 3.47 -40.17 4.55
CA LEU A 97 4.42 -39.40 5.36
C LEU A 97 4.71 -38.03 4.73
N VAL A 98 4.90 -37.97 3.39
CA VAL A 98 5.04 -36.69 2.67
C VAL A 98 3.76 -35.86 2.79
N GLY A 99 2.59 -36.49 2.64
CA GLY A 99 1.29 -35.82 2.80
C GLY A 99 1.12 -35.19 4.18
N MET A 100 1.50 -35.90 5.25
CA MET A 100 1.47 -35.39 6.61
C MET A 100 2.45 -34.22 6.81
N GLY A 101 3.66 -34.31 6.28
CA GLY A 101 4.62 -33.20 6.29
C GLY A 101 4.08 -31.95 5.57
N HIS A 102 3.38 -32.15 4.44
CA HIS A 102 2.75 -31.05 3.71
C HIS A 102 1.60 -30.40 4.51
N VAL A 103 0.76 -31.18 5.19
CA VAL A 103 -0.24 -30.66 6.11
C VAL A 103 0.38 -29.81 7.21
N GLU A 104 1.47 -30.30 7.82
CA GLU A 104 2.17 -29.54 8.88
C GLU A 104 2.76 -28.21 8.37
N LEU A 105 3.23 -28.14 7.12
CA LEU A 105 3.64 -26.89 6.53
C LEU A 105 2.48 -25.88 6.46
N TRP A 106 1.28 -26.32 6.08
CA TRP A 106 0.08 -25.49 6.05
C TRP A 106 -0.42 -25.09 7.45
N GLU A 107 -0.19 -25.94 8.46
CA GLU A 107 -0.50 -25.62 9.86
C GLU A 107 0.53 -24.67 10.50
N GLY A 108 1.63 -24.33 9.81
CA GLY A 108 2.72 -23.51 10.34
C GLY A 108 3.58 -24.25 11.35
N GLY A 109 3.70 -25.58 11.23
CA GLY A 109 4.48 -26.43 12.10
C GLY A 109 5.97 -26.20 12.04
N ASP A 110 6.71 -26.74 13.02
CA ASP A 110 8.17 -26.62 13.08
C ASP A 110 8.85 -27.31 11.89
N LEU A 111 9.69 -26.56 11.16
CA LEU A 111 10.36 -27.04 9.96
C LEU A 111 11.27 -28.27 10.22
N ASN A 112 11.86 -28.41 11.41
CA ASN A 112 12.69 -29.56 11.72
C ASN A 112 11.82 -30.83 11.89
N SER A 113 10.66 -30.71 12.53
CA SER A 113 9.68 -31.80 12.62
C SER A 113 9.20 -32.23 11.23
N VAL A 114 8.86 -31.28 10.38
CA VAL A 114 8.46 -31.54 8.99
C VAL A 114 9.57 -32.26 8.21
N LYS A 115 10.81 -31.79 8.29
CA LYS A 115 11.97 -32.42 7.62
C LYS A 115 12.19 -33.84 8.13
N GLN A 116 12.04 -34.11 9.44
CA GLN A 116 12.14 -35.45 9.97
C GLN A 116 11.14 -36.42 9.33
N LYS A 117 9.89 -36.00 9.10
CA LYS A 117 8.90 -36.80 8.38
C LYS A 117 9.29 -37.04 6.92
N PHE A 118 9.82 -36.03 6.26
CA PHE A 118 10.31 -36.18 4.90
C PHE A 118 11.51 -37.17 4.83
N GLU A 119 12.44 -37.11 5.76
CA GLU A 119 13.56 -38.07 5.83
C GLU A 119 13.08 -39.48 6.15
N GLN A 120 12.03 -39.63 6.99
CA GLN A 120 11.39 -40.95 7.19
C GLN A 120 10.77 -41.47 5.88
N ALA A 121 10.09 -40.60 5.11
CA ALA A 121 9.54 -40.99 3.81
C ALA A 121 10.65 -41.40 2.82
N ILE A 122 11.76 -40.65 2.78
CA ILE A 122 12.93 -40.96 1.95
C ILE A 122 13.49 -42.34 2.32
N THR A 123 13.72 -42.59 3.60
CA THR A 123 14.23 -43.85 4.11
C THR A 123 13.31 -45.03 3.76
N ALA A 124 11.99 -44.86 4.03
CA ALA A 124 10.99 -45.88 3.73
C ALA A 124 10.82 -46.16 2.23
N SER A 125 11.14 -45.20 1.36
CA SER A 125 11.09 -45.33 -0.10
C SER A 125 12.36 -45.88 -0.74
N THR A 126 13.42 -46.14 0.04
CA THR A 126 14.71 -46.59 -0.49
C THR A 126 14.61 -48.02 -1.05
N GLU A 127 14.95 -48.18 -2.31
CA GLU A 127 14.81 -49.44 -3.01
C GLU A 127 15.81 -50.48 -2.48
N SER A 128 15.32 -51.66 -2.12
CA SER A 128 16.16 -52.79 -1.62
C SER A 128 16.73 -53.64 -2.74
N LYS A 129 16.19 -53.56 -3.97
CA LYS A 129 16.53 -54.38 -5.13
C LYS A 129 16.50 -53.58 -6.43
N GLY A 130 17.05 -54.14 -7.51
CA GLY A 130 16.97 -53.53 -8.84
C GLY A 130 18.06 -52.51 -9.15
N LYS A 131 17.86 -51.75 -10.24
CA LYS A 131 18.81 -50.74 -10.77
C LYS A 131 19.06 -49.59 -9.80
N ASN A 132 18.05 -49.27 -9.00
CA ASN A 132 18.07 -48.14 -8.03
C ASN A 132 18.32 -48.63 -6.59
N LYS A 133 18.84 -49.83 -6.38
CA LYS A 133 19.15 -50.36 -5.05
C LYS A 133 19.98 -49.35 -4.23
N GLY A 134 19.51 -49.08 -3.02
CA GLY A 134 20.12 -48.11 -2.11
C GLY A 134 19.81 -46.63 -2.43
N LYS A 135 19.00 -46.37 -3.46
CA LYS A 135 18.53 -45.01 -3.77
C LYS A 135 17.06 -44.83 -3.34
N PRO A 136 16.66 -43.64 -2.88
CA PRO A 136 15.27 -43.35 -2.58
C PRO A 136 14.45 -43.31 -3.88
N ASN A 137 13.13 -43.42 -3.75
CA ASN A 137 12.22 -43.29 -4.87
C ASN A 137 12.17 -41.81 -5.35
N ALA A 138 12.48 -41.60 -6.64
CA ALA A 138 12.51 -40.26 -7.25
C ALA A 138 11.15 -39.52 -7.13
N ALA A 139 10.02 -40.25 -7.22
CA ALA A 139 8.70 -39.66 -7.09
C ALA A 139 8.41 -39.14 -5.67
N ILE A 140 8.94 -39.81 -4.63
CA ILE A 140 8.85 -39.33 -3.24
C ILE A 140 9.68 -38.06 -3.04
N LEU A 141 10.90 -38.03 -3.59
CA LEU A 141 11.73 -36.81 -3.56
C LEU A 141 11.05 -35.64 -4.29
N SER A 142 10.41 -35.93 -5.44
CA SER A 142 9.63 -34.92 -6.17
C SER A 142 8.41 -34.44 -5.38
N ALA A 143 7.70 -35.33 -4.69
CA ALA A 143 6.57 -34.98 -3.84
C ALA A 143 6.98 -34.09 -2.66
N ILE A 144 8.15 -34.33 -2.07
CA ILE A 144 8.74 -33.44 -1.03
C ILE A 144 9.05 -32.06 -1.63
N GLY A 145 9.62 -32.03 -2.84
CA GLY A 145 9.85 -30.78 -3.57
C GLY A 145 8.57 -30.01 -3.84
N ARG A 146 7.49 -30.70 -4.22
CA ARG A 146 6.15 -30.12 -4.42
C ARG A 146 5.58 -29.54 -3.12
N ALA A 147 5.65 -30.27 -2.02
CA ALA A 147 5.15 -29.82 -0.72
C ALA A 147 5.80 -28.50 -0.27
N ASN A 148 7.07 -28.31 -0.57
CA ASN A 148 7.78 -27.05 -0.29
C ASN A 148 7.57 -25.97 -1.36
N ALA A 149 7.14 -26.33 -2.58
CA ALA A 149 6.82 -25.40 -3.64
C ALA A 149 5.46 -24.71 -3.42
N ASP A 150 4.53 -25.39 -2.76
CA ASP A 150 3.19 -24.86 -2.46
C ASP A 150 3.23 -23.72 -1.43
N GLY A 151 2.11 -22.99 -1.33
CA GLY A 151 1.94 -21.89 -0.39
C GLY A 151 2.74 -20.63 -0.74
N GLY A 152 2.71 -19.66 0.17
CA GLY A 152 3.43 -18.40 0.00
C GLY A 152 4.96 -18.53 0.19
N LEU A 153 5.67 -17.44 -0.04
CA LEU A 153 7.15 -17.37 0.06
C LEU A 153 7.73 -17.84 1.41
N LYS A 154 6.94 -17.75 2.47
CA LYS A 154 7.37 -18.10 3.83
C LYS A 154 7.07 -19.55 4.22
N MET A 155 6.35 -20.31 3.41
CA MET A 155 6.00 -21.71 3.70
C MET A 155 7.07 -22.65 3.16
N GLY A 156 7.49 -23.62 3.97
CA GLY A 156 8.46 -24.65 3.61
C GLY A 156 9.92 -24.17 3.59
N ASP A 157 10.81 -25.06 3.17
CA ASP A 157 12.24 -24.81 2.98
C ASP A 157 12.64 -25.05 1.53
N PRO A 158 12.69 -24.03 0.68
CA PRO A 158 13.00 -24.19 -0.73
C PRO A 158 14.45 -24.67 -0.98
N VAL A 159 15.41 -24.37 -0.09
CA VAL A 159 16.80 -24.83 -0.25
C VAL A 159 16.89 -26.34 -0.03
N TYR A 160 16.25 -26.84 1.04
CA TYR A 160 16.12 -28.27 1.30
C TYR A 160 15.39 -28.98 0.13
N ALA A 161 14.31 -28.40 -0.36
CA ALA A 161 13.55 -28.95 -1.48
C ALA A 161 14.38 -29.05 -2.77
N ILE A 162 15.16 -28.03 -3.11
CA ILE A 162 16.05 -28.03 -4.29
C ILE A 162 17.08 -29.16 -4.18
N ASP A 163 17.64 -29.40 -3.00
CA ASP A 163 18.58 -30.54 -2.80
C ASP A 163 17.90 -31.88 -3.08
N LYS A 164 16.67 -32.10 -2.55
CA LYS A 164 15.92 -33.33 -2.80
C LYS A 164 15.52 -33.49 -4.27
N LEU A 165 15.15 -32.41 -4.93
CA LEU A 165 14.82 -32.41 -6.36
C LEU A 165 16.03 -32.67 -7.25
N LYS A 166 17.23 -32.20 -6.90
CA LYS A 166 18.48 -32.56 -7.57
C LYS A 166 18.77 -34.06 -7.43
N GLN A 167 18.53 -34.64 -6.25
CA GLN A 167 18.64 -36.09 -6.06
C GLN A 167 17.60 -36.83 -6.91
N ALA A 168 16.34 -36.35 -6.97
CA ALA A 168 15.31 -36.94 -7.83
C ALA A 168 15.72 -36.91 -9.31
N SER A 169 16.23 -35.80 -9.82
CA SER A 169 16.64 -35.63 -11.21
C SER A 169 17.83 -36.51 -11.59
N ALA A 170 18.68 -36.89 -10.64
CA ALA A 170 19.80 -37.82 -10.86
C ALA A 170 19.33 -39.28 -10.93
N ILE A 171 18.15 -39.60 -10.41
CA ILE A 171 17.58 -40.96 -10.41
C ILE A 171 16.62 -41.13 -11.58
N ASP A 172 15.70 -40.19 -11.77
CA ASP A 172 14.74 -40.10 -12.87
C ASP A 172 15.04 -38.90 -13.76
N LEU A 173 15.76 -39.14 -14.82
CA LEU A 173 16.19 -38.13 -15.79
C LEU A 173 15.05 -37.64 -16.70
N LEU A 174 13.92 -38.33 -16.72
CA LEU A 174 12.85 -38.08 -17.70
C LEU A 174 11.66 -37.32 -17.14
N SER A 175 11.52 -37.21 -15.81
CA SER A 175 10.38 -36.56 -15.19
C SER A 175 10.41 -35.03 -15.34
N PRO A 176 9.50 -34.41 -16.11
CA PRO A 176 9.43 -32.96 -16.21
C PRO A 176 8.99 -32.29 -14.90
N ASP A 177 8.16 -32.96 -14.07
CA ASP A 177 7.62 -32.43 -12.81
C ASP A 177 8.72 -32.11 -11.79
N VAL A 178 9.80 -32.90 -11.76
CA VAL A 178 10.97 -32.64 -10.91
C VAL A 178 11.54 -31.25 -11.19
N TYR A 179 11.68 -30.92 -12.47
CA TYR A 179 12.24 -29.63 -12.89
C TYR A 179 11.25 -28.48 -12.74
N ILE A 180 9.95 -28.73 -12.90
CA ILE A 180 8.90 -27.73 -12.62
C ILE A 180 8.94 -27.36 -11.13
N ASN A 181 8.92 -28.34 -10.24
CA ASN A 181 9.00 -28.12 -8.80
C ASN A 181 10.32 -27.46 -8.39
N MET A 182 11.43 -27.80 -9.05
CA MET A 182 12.73 -27.15 -8.84
C MET A 182 12.68 -25.67 -9.20
N GLY A 183 12.10 -25.32 -10.34
CA GLY A 183 11.93 -23.94 -10.78
C GLY A 183 11.06 -23.11 -9.81
N ILE A 184 9.96 -23.70 -9.30
CA ILE A 184 9.12 -23.02 -8.30
C ILE A 184 9.92 -22.77 -7.01
N ASN A 185 10.67 -23.75 -6.52
CA ASN A 185 11.49 -23.57 -5.32
C ASN A 185 12.61 -22.54 -5.53
N PHE A 186 13.26 -22.48 -6.70
CA PHE A 186 14.21 -21.41 -7.03
C PHE A 186 13.55 -20.02 -6.97
N GLN A 187 12.31 -19.87 -7.47
CA GLN A 187 11.57 -18.60 -7.33
C GLN A 187 11.30 -18.24 -5.86
N LYS A 188 11.03 -19.23 -5.00
CA LYS A 188 10.80 -19.01 -3.55
C LYS A 188 12.06 -18.58 -2.80
N THR A 189 13.26 -18.94 -3.26
CA THR A 189 14.51 -18.45 -2.65
C THR A 189 14.74 -16.95 -2.87
N GLY A 190 14.07 -16.33 -3.85
CA GLY A 190 14.15 -14.89 -4.14
C GLY A 190 15.50 -14.48 -4.76
N GLY A 191 15.74 -13.16 -4.78
CA GLY A 191 16.98 -12.58 -5.27
C GLY A 191 17.27 -12.87 -6.75
N GLU A 192 18.52 -13.19 -7.08
CA GLU A 192 18.99 -13.45 -8.45
C GLU A 192 18.61 -14.85 -9.00
N ASN A 193 17.90 -15.67 -8.21
CA ASN A 193 17.58 -17.04 -8.58
C ASN A 193 16.48 -17.19 -9.66
N GLY A 194 15.95 -16.09 -10.17
CA GLY A 194 15.04 -16.12 -11.32
C GLY A 194 15.65 -16.78 -12.56
N GLY A 195 16.96 -16.60 -12.78
CA GLY A 195 17.70 -17.27 -13.85
C GLY A 195 17.77 -18.79 -13.68
N GLU A 196 18.01 -19.27 -12.46
CA GLU A 196 18.01 -20.71 -12.15
C GLU A 196 16.61 -21.33 -12.28
N ALA A 197 15.56 -20.58 -11.91
CA ALA A 197 14.19 -21.03 -12.14
C ALA A 197 13.89 -21.20 -13.64
N VAL A 198 14.29 -20.23 -14.49
CA VAL A 198 14.14 -20.34 -15.95
C VAL A 198 14.89 -21.56 -16.49
N LYS A 199 16.15 -21.80 -16.07
CA LYS A 199 16.92 -23.00 -16.48
C LYS A 199 16.18 -24.29 -16.12
N ALA A 200 15.63 -24.37 -14.89
CA ALA A 200 14.88 -25.54 -14.47
C ALA A 200 13.61 -25.75 -15.32
N TYR A 201 12.85 -24.70 -15.62
CA TYR A 201 11.69 -24.83 -16.51
C TYR A 201 12.07 -25.17 -17.95
N MET A 202 13.19 -24.68 -18.46
CA MET A 202 13.71 -25.11 -19.77
C MET A 202 14.07 -26.59 -19.78
N GLU A 203 14.64 -27.09 -18.69
CA GLU A 203 14.89 -28.55 -18.55
C GLU A 203 13.58 -29.35 -18.52
N ALA A 204 12.50 -28.80 -17.92
CA ALA A 204 11.18 -29.44 -17.99
C ALA A 204 10.66 -29.49 -19.43
N ILE A 205 10.80 -28.39 -20.21
CA ILE A 205 10.40 -28.32 -21.63
C ILE A 205 11.23 -29.29 -22.49
N ASN A 206 12.52 -29.44 -22.22
CA ASN A 206 13.38 -30.42 -22.93
C ASN A 206 12.87 -31.86 -22.75
N ARG A 207 12.22 -32.19 -21.63
CA ARG A 207 11.66 -33.51 -21.35
C ARG A 207 10.23 -33.67 -21.82
N ASP A 208 9.45 -32.60 -21.73
CA ASP A 208 8.09 -32.50 -22.26
C ASP A 208 7.94 -31.24 -23.09
N PRO A 209 8.18 -31.29 -24.41
CA PRO A 209 8.00 -30.13 -25.30
C PRO A 209 6.58 -29.58 -25.37
N LYS A 210 5.60 -30.28 -24.78
CA LYS A 210 4.21 -29.82 -24.67
C LYS A 210 3.84 -29.34 -23.27
N SER A 211 4.81 -29.13 -22.41
CA SER A 211 4.58 -28.60 -21.04
C SER A 211 4.12 -27.14 -21.06
N ALA A 212 2.81 -26.92 -21.26
CA ALA A 212 2.21 -25.58 -21.19
C ALA A 212 2.51 -24.91 -19.85
N LEU A 213 2.52 -25.67 -18.74
CA LEU A 213 2.83 -25.15 -17.41
C LEU A 213 4.24 -24.59 -17.31
N ALA A 214 5.28 -25.31 -17.80
CA ALA A 214 6.66 -24.84 -17.74
C ALA A 214 6.85 -23.57 -18.58
N MET A 215 6.29 -23.54 -19.80
CA MET A 215 6.31 -22.34 -20.65
C MET A 215 5.60 -21.16 -19.97
N PHE A 216 4.43 -21.37 -19.41
CA PHE A 216 3.70 -20.36 -18.67
C PHE A 216 4.50 -19.82 -17.48
N ARG A 217 5.17 -20.68 -16.71
CA ARG A 217 6.01 -20.27 -15.57
C ARG A 217 7.16 -19.36 -16.00
N ILE A 218 7.84 -19.66 -17.13
CA ILE A 218 8.85 -18.76 -17.70
C ILE A 218 8.22 -17.43 -18.10
N GLY A 219 7.09 -17.45 -18.79
CA GLY A 219 6.37 -16.24 -19.17
C GLY A 219 5.98 -15.37 -17.96
N LYS A 220 5.58 -15.99 -16.84
CA LYS A 220 5.29 -15.26 -15.58
C LYS A 220 6.52 -14.55 -15.03
N ILE A 221 7.71 -15.14 -15.13
CA ILE A 221 8.97 -14.48 -14.72
C ILE A 221 9.20 -13.23 -15.57
N TYR A 222 9.13 -13.35 -16.90
CA TYR A 222 9.32 -12.21 -17.80
C TYR A 222 8.23 -11.15 -17.65
N LEU A 223 6.99 -11.55 -17.36
CA LEU A 223 5.90 -10.61 -17.04
C LEU A 223 6.23 -9.77 -15.80
N SER A 224 6.77 -10.39 -14.74
CA SER A 224 7.19 -9.66 -13.53
C SER A 224 8.34 -8.69 -13.77
N GLN A 225 9.14 -8.94 -14.79
CA GLN A 225 10.24 -8.06 -15.25
C GLN A 225 9.77 -7.00 -16.26
N ASN A 226 8.46 -6.92 -16.56
CA ASN A 226 7.91 -6.07 -17.62
C ASN A 226 8.50 -6.31 -19.01
N ASN A 227 9.10 -7.48 -19.26
CA ASN A 227 9.63 -7.87 -20.56
C ASN A 227 8.50 -8.41 -21.44
N LYS A 228 7.81 -7.50 -22.16
CA LYS A 228 6.62 -7.82 -22.94
C LYS A 228 6.89 -8.85 -24.02
N GLU A 229 7.96 -8.70 -24.78
CA GLU A 229 8.30 -9.57 -25.89
C GLU A 229 8.45 -11.03 -25.43
N GLN A 230 9.22 -11.23 -24.37
CA GLN A 230 9.48 -12.57 -23.86
C GLN A 230 8.27 -13.20 -23.19
N PHE A 231 7.50 -12.46 -22.37
CA PHE A 231 6.34 -13.09 -21.76
C PHE A 231 5.26 -13.43 -22.79
N GLU A 232 5.02 -12.61 -23.80
CA GLU A 232 4.06 -12.92 -24.88
C GLU A 232 4.52 -14.12 -25.69
N GLN A 233 5.81 -14.23 -25.99
CA GLN A 233 6.36 -15.40 -26.67
C GLN A 233 6.08 -16.70 -25.89
N TYR A 234 6.43 -16.73 -24.60
CA TYR A 234 6.25 -17.94 -23.78
C TYR A 234 4.77 -18.26 -23.49
N PHE A 235 3.92 -17.24 -23.31
CA PHE A 235 2.48 -17.46 -23.17
C PHE A 235 1.86 -18.02 -24.46
N ASN A 236 2.26 -17.51 -25.62
CA ASN A 236 1.80 -18.02 -26.90
C ASN A 236 2.30 -19.46 -27.16
N ASN A 237 3.52 -19.78 -26.76
CA ASN A 237 4.04 -21.16 -26.80
C ASN A 237 3.22 -22.08 -25.88
N ALA A 238 2.85 -21.62 -24.68
CA ALA A 238 1.99 -22.39 -23.78
C ALA A 238 0.60 -22.66 -24.38
N ILE A 239 -0.01 -21.66 -25.06
CA ILE A 239 -1.28 -21.82 -25.79
C ILE A 239 -1.11 -22.79 -26.95
N ALA A 240 -0.02 -22.73 -27.69
CA ALA A 240 0.25 -23.64 -28.81
C ALA A 240 0.49 -25.08 -28.32
N ALA A 241 1.13 -25.27 -27.16
CA ALA A 241 1.35 -26.56 -26.54
C ALA A 241 0.05 -27.20 -26.04
N ASP A 242 -0.80 -26.43 -25.36
CA ASP A 242 -2.14 -26.85 -24.93
C ASP A 242 -3.13 -25.67 -24.96
N PRO A 243 -3.98 -25.58 -25.98
CA PRO A 243 -5.00 -24.51 -26.07
C PRO A 243 -6.04 -24.53 -24.95
N THR A 244 -6.13 -25.60 -24.16
CA THR A 244 -7.09 -25.77 -23.06
C THR A 244 -6.49 -25.43 -21.69
N PHE A 245 -5.30 -24.83 -21.64
CA PHE A 245 -4.59 -24.46 -20.41
C PHE A 245 -5.10 -23.10 -19.84
N PRO A 246 -5.98 -23.08 -18.82
CA PRO A 246 -6.64 -21.86 -18.37
C PRO A 246 -5.70 -20.78 -17.80
N PRO A 247 -4.62 -21.09 -17.04
CA PRO A 247 -3.84 -20.08 -16.36
C PRO A 247 -3.24 -19.02 -17.30
N VAL A 248 -2.91 -19.38 -18.54
CA VAL A 248 -2.32 -18.43 -19.51
C VAL A 248 -3.36 -17.39 -19.95
N TYR A 249 -4.61 -17.80 -20.12
CA TYR A 249 -5.70 -16.89 -20.49
C TYR A 249 -6.05 -15.95 -19.35
N PHE A 250 -6.06 -16.45 -18.12
CA PHE A 250 -6.24 -15.61 -16.94
C PHE A 250 -5.12 -14.58 -16.79
N ALA A 251 -3.85 -14.97 -17.00
CA ALA A 251 -2.73 -14.03 -16.95
C ALA A 251 -2.83 -12.94 -18.03
N TYR A 252 -3.23 -13.29 -19.24
CA TYR A 252 -3.50 -12.31 -20.30
C TYR A 252 -4.70 -11.43 -19.98
N TYR A 253 -5.78 -11.98 -19.44
CA TYR A 253 -6.92 -11.19 -18.97
C TYR A 253 -6.48 -10.12 -17.96
N ILE A 254 -5.75 -10.50 -16.93
CA ILE A 254 -5.25 -9.55 -15.92
C ILE A 254 -4.34 -8.50 -16.57
N TYR A 255 -3.44 -8.91 -17.46
CA TYR A 255 -2.55 -7.98 -18.15
C TYR A 255 -3.29 -6.93 -18.98
N TYR A 256 -4.32 -7.34 -19.72
CA TYR A 256 -5.08 -6.46 -20.61
C TYR A 256 -6.25 -5.74 -19.93
N SER A 257 -6.72 -6.14 -18.76
CA SER A 257 -7.92 -5.62 -18.09
C SER A 257 -7.94 -4.09 -17.91
N ASN A 258 -6.76 -3.45 -17.78
CA ASN A 258 -6.61 -2.00 -17.68
C ASN A 258 -5.88 -1.37 -18.90
N ARG A 259 -5.62 -2.15 -19.97
CA ARG A 259 -4.85 -1.71 -21.13
C ARG A 259 -5.63 -1.79 -22.44
N ASP A 260 -6.39 -2.87 -22.60
CA ASP A 260 -7.14 -3.16 -23.82
C ASP A 260 -8.35 -4.03 -23.44
N VAL A 261 -9.49 -3.37 -23.28
CA VAL A 261 -10.74 -4.00 -22.81
C VAL A 261 -11.23 -5.09 -23.78
N THR A 262 -10.99 -4.91 -25.10
CA THR A 262 -11.41 -5.90 -26.10
C THR A 262 -10.58 -7.18 -25.98
N LYS A 263 -9.26 -7.06 -25.91
CA LYS A 263 -8.40 -8.23 -25.67
C LYS A 263 -8.66 -8.89 -24.33
N ALA A 264 -8.92 -8.08 -23.28
CA ALA A 264 -9.28 -8.62 -21.98
C ALA A 264 -10.53 -9.51 -22.07
N LYS A 265 -11.57 -9.09 -22.83
CA LYS A 265 -12.76 -9.88 -23.06
C LYS A 265 -12.44 -11.24 -23.69
N ASP A 266 -11.70 -11.22 -24.79
CA ASP A 266 -11.38 -12.44 -25.55
C ASP A 266 -10.62 -13.47 -24.68
N TYR A 267 -9.68 -12.98 -23.84
CA TYR A 267 -8.96 -13.85 -22.93
C TYR A 267 -9.81 -14.31 -21.74
N LEU A 268 -10.69 -13.47 -21.22
CA LEU A 268 -11.65 -13.87 -20.19
C LEU A 268 -12.61 -14.96 -20.70
N ASP A 269 -13.15 -14.81 -21.90
CA ASP A 269 -14.05 -15.78 -22.49
C ASP A 269 -13.36 -17.15 -22.68
N LYS A 270 -12.10 -17.17 -23.11
CA LYS A 270 -11.29 -18.39 -23.20
C LYS A 270 -11.01 -19.00 -21.82
N PHE A 271 -10.64 -18.17 -20.84
CA PHE A 271 -10.45 -18.63 -19.46
C PHE A 271 -11.71 -19.31 -18.93
N LEU A 272 -12.87 -18.65 -19.01
CA LEU A 272 -14.15 -19.18 -18.53
C LEU A 272 -14.63 -20.43 -19.30
N THR A 273 -14.15 -20.60 -20.55
CA THR A 273 -14.43 -21.80 -21.34
C THR A 273 -13.68 -23.02 -20.80
N TYR A 274 -12.41 -22.84 -20.41
CA TYR A 274 -11.54 -23.96 -20.05
C TYR A 274 -11.35 -24.16 -18.53
N ALA A 275 -11.62 -23.14 -17.71
CA ALA A 275 -11.56 -23.23 -16.25
C ALA A 275 -12.74 -24.04 -15.67
N ASP A 276 -12.64 -24.39 -14.42
CA ASP A 276 -13.75 -24.97 -13.67
C ASP A 276 -14.98 -24.06 -13.67
N LYS A 277 -16.16 -24.66 -13.68
CA LYS A 277 -17.43 -23.93 -13.50
C LYS A 277 -17.59 -23.58 -12.02
N ASP A 278 -17.10 -22.40 -11.65
CA ASP A 278 -17.14 -21.86 -10.29
C ASP A 278 -17.74 -20.45 -10.32
N PRO A 279 -18.66 -20.11 -9.41
CA PRO A 279 -19.21 -18.75 -9.30
C PRO A 279 -18.14 -17.65 -9.18
N ARG A 280 -16.98 -17.95 -8.56
CA ARG A 280 -15.84 -17.02 -8.46
C ARG A 280 -15.26 -16.68 -9.83
N ASN A 281 -15.21 -17.63 -10.74
CA ASN A 281 -14.78 -17.39 -12.12
C ASN A 281 -15.80 -16.51 -12.86
N GLU A 282 -17.09 -16.74 -12.65
CA GLU A 282 -18.16 -15.91 -13.24
C GLU A 282 -18.20 -14.49 -12.66
N LEU A 283 -17.71 -14.28 -11.42
CA LEU A 283 -17.54 -12.94 -10.83
C LEU A 283 -16.60 -12.06 -11.67
N LEU A 284 -15.57 -12.66 -12.30
CA LEU A 284 -14.67 -11.96 -13.20
C LEU A 284 -15.40 -11.34 -14.40
N ARG A 285 -16.51 -11.92 -14.83
CA ARG A 285 -17.35 -11.35 -15.90
C ARG A 285 -18.05 -10.07 -15.42
N ALA A 286 -18.55 -10.04 -14.20
CA ALA A 286 -19.14 -8.84 -13.62
C ALA A 286 -18.09 -7.73 -13.44
N ASP A 287 -16.89 -8.08 -12.95
CA ASP A 287 -15.75 -7.14 -12.83
C ASP A 287 -15.31 -6.62 -14.22
N TYR A 288 -15.22 -7.49 -15.23
CA TYR A 288 -14.92 -7.08 -16.60
C TYR A 288 -15.96 -6.08 -17.13
N LEU A 289 -17.25 -6.36 -16.99
CA LEU A 289 -18.32 -5.47 -17.45
C LEU A 289 -18.24 -4.10 -16.76
N PHE A 290 -17.93 -4.08 -15.46
CA PHE A 290 -17.66 -2.83 -14.74
C PHE A 290 -16.49 -2.05 -15.37
N ARG A 291 -15.36 -2.72 -15.63
CA ARG A 291 -14.17 -2.08 -16.25
C ARG A 291 -14.43 -1.60 -17.67
N ALA A 292 -15.30 -2.29 -18.40
CA ALA A 292 -15.76 -1.91 -19.73
C ALA A 292 -16.74 -0.72 -19.72
N GLY A 293 -17.18 -0.24 -18.54
CA GLY A 293 -18.17 0.82 -18.40
C GLY A 293 -19.62 0.36 -18.53
N SER A 294 -19.88 -0.95 -18.73
CA SER A 294 -21.21 -1.56 -18.81
C SER A 294 -21.78 -1.82 -17.42
N TYR A 295 -21.98 -0.75 -16.64
CA TYR A 295 -22.35 -0.84 -15.22
C TYR A 295 -23.67 -1.55 -14.99
N ASP A 296 -24.67 -1.35 -15.86
CA ASP A 296 -25.97 -2.00 -15.76
C ASP A 296 -25.88 -3.50 -16.01
N GLU A 297 -25.13 -3.93 -17.03
CA GLU A 297 -24.89 -5.34 -17.31
C GLU A 297 -24.08 -6.01 -16.19
N SER A 298 -23.09 -5.30 -15.63
CA SER A 298 -22.32 -5.76 -14.46
C SER A 298 -23.25 -6.01 -13.26
N LEU A 299 -24.18 -5.10 -12.97
CA LEU A 299 -25.16 -5.23 -11.89
C LEU A 299 -26.14 -6.38 -12.15
N VAL A 300 -26.59 -6.59 -13.39
CA VAL A 300 -27.43 -7.73 -13.77
C VAL A 300 -26.69 -9.03 -13.48
N LYS A 301 -25.43 -9.15 -13.94
CA LYS A 301 -24.60 -10.34 -13.69
C LYS A 301 -24.34 -10.58 -12.22
N ALA A 302 -24.08 -9.52 -11.45
CA ALA A 302 -23.89 -9.61 -10.00
C ALA A 302 -25.16 -10.13 -9.29
N LYS A 303 -26.37 -9.67 -9.69
CA LYS A 303 -27.64 -10.14 -9.15
C LYS A 303 -27.93 -11.61 -9.50
N GLU A 304 -27.59 -12.04 -10.71
CA GLU A 304 -27.69 -13.46 -11.11
C GLU A 304 -26.83 -14.34 -10.19
N LEU A 305 -25.60 -13.92 -9.92
CA LEU A 305 -24.68 -14.65 -9.04
C LEU A 305 -25.15 -14.62 -7.58
N GLU A 306 -25.65 -13.49 -7.10
CA GLU A 306 -26.22 -13.39 -5.75
C GLU A 306 -27.42 -14.32 -5.58
N ALA A 307 -28.33 -14.37 -6.57
CA ALA A 307 -29.46 -15.28 -6.56
C ALA A 307 -29.05 -16.77 -6.60
N ALA A 308 -27.94 -17.09 -7.28
CA ALA A 308 -27.46 -18.46 -7.41
C ALA A 308 -26.72 -18.97 -6.17
N VAL A 309 -25.91 -18.14 -5.50
CA VAL A 309 -25.02 -18.59 -4.42
C VAL A 309 -25.05 -17.73 -3.15
N GLY A 310 -25.61 -16.54 -3.20
CA GLY A 310 -25.69 -15.58 -2.09
C GLY A 310 -24.38 -14.85 -1.76
N LEU A 311 -24.52 -13.70 -1.09
CA LEU A 311 -23.38 -12.86 -0.65
C LEU A 311 -22.47 -13.57 0.37
N ASN A 312 -23.03 -14.43 1.23
CA ASN A 312 -22.24 -15.16 2.21
C ASN A 312 -21.27 -16.17 1.56
N THR A 313 -21.67 -16.77 0.44
CA THR A 313 -20.82 -17.71 -0.31
C THR A 313 -19.83 -16.99 -1.22
N LEU A 314 -20.19 -15.81 -1.71
CA LEU A 314 -19.37 -15.00 -2.61
C LEU A 314 -19.31 -13.53 -2.12
N PRO A 315 -18.62 -13.26 -0.98
CA PRO A 315 -18.61 -11.93 -0.33
C PRO A 315 -18.14 -10.82 -1.27
N ARG A 316 -17.21 -11.12 -2.18
CA ARG A 316 -16.67 -10.13 -3.13
C ARG A 316 -17.72 -9.56 -4.12
N LEU A 317 -18.92 -10.15 -4.23
CA LEU A 317 -20.05 -9.50 -4.91
C LEU A 317 -20.39 -8.14 -4.29
N GLY A 318 -20.24 -7.99 -2.96
CA GLY A 318 -20.39 -6.71 -2.27
C GLY A 318 -19.47 -5.61 -2.83
N VAL A 319 -18.24 -5.98 -3.15
CA VAL A 319 -17.27 -5.06 -3.78
C VAL A 319 -17.70 -4.67 -5.20
N VAL A 320 -18.17 -5.62 -5.99
CA VAL A 320 -18.70 -5.36 -7.35
C VAL A 320 -19.89 -4.42 -7.29
N TYR A 321 -20.83 -4.65 -6.38
CA TYR A 321 -21.97 -3.74 -6.15
C TYR A 321 -21.49 -2.34 -5.75
N ALA A 322 -20.57 -2.24 -4.80
CA ALA A 322 -20.05 -0.97 -4.33
C ALA A 322 -19.41 -0.15 -5.45
N TYR A 323 -18.56 -0.76 -6.28
CA TYR A 323 -17.96 -0.11 -7.44
C TYR A 323 -18.99 0.39 -8.44
N ASN A 324 -19.97 -0.45 -8.80
CA ASN A 324 -21.01 -0.11 -9.78
C ASN A 324 -21.91 1.03 -9.28
N TYR A 325 -22.41 0.96 -8.04
CA TYR A 325 -23.23 2.01 -7.46
C TYR A 325 -22.44 3.32 -7.28
N ASP A 326 -21.15 3.24 -6.91
CA ASP A 326 -20.30 4.43 -6.83
C ASP A 326 -20.19 5.15 -8.18
N ARG A 327 -20.01 4.39 -9.27
CA ARG A 327 -19.93 4.93 -10.64
C ARG A 327 -21.26 5.46 -11.15
N LYS A 328 -22.37 4.87 -10.76
CA LYS A 328 -23.73 5.32 -11.09
C LYS A 328 -24.20 6.52 -10.22
N GLY A 329 -23.41 6.94 -9.23
CA GLY A 329 -23.72 8.06 -8.36
C GLY A 329 -24.60 7.70 -7.15
N ASP A 330 -24.99 6.44 -6.99
CA ASP A 330 -25.70 5.96 -5.79
C ASP A 330 -24.72 5.67 -4.66
N SER A 331 -24.23 6.75 -4.03
CA SER A 331 -23.26 6.66 -2.96
C SER A 331 -23.80 5.96 -1.71
N VAL A 332 -25.12 5.97 -1.48
CA VAL A 332 -25.75 5.33 -0.32
C VAL A 332 -25.68 3.80 -0.47
N ALA A 333 -26.10 3.28 -1.63
CA ALA A 333 -25.97 1.85 -1.91
C ALA A 333 -24.51 1.41 -1.94
N ALA A 334 -23.62 2.21 -2.56
CA ALA A 334 -22.19 1.93 -2.60
C ALA A 334 -21.60 1.79 -1.19
N LYS A 335 -21.95 2.73 -0.28
CA LYS A 335 -21.49 2.70 1.11
C LYS A 335 -21.99 1.46 1.84
N LYS A 336 -23.27 1.14 1.71
CA LYS A 336 -23.85 -0.03 2.34
C LYS A 336 -23.10 -1.30 1.95
N TYR A 337 -22.89 -1.55 0.66
CA TYR A 337 -22.25 -2.79 0.20
C TYR A 337 -20.78 -2.88 0.58
N ILE A 338 -20.00 -1.78 0.54
CA ILE A 338 -18.59 -1.84 0.93
C ILE A 338 -18.43 -1.97 2.44
N ASP A 339 -19.22 -1.28 3.25
CA ASP A 339 -19.16 -1.37 4.70
C ASP A 339 -19.57 -2.77 5.19
N ASP A 340 -20.64 -3.35 4.62
CA ASP A 340 -21.07 -4.72 4.91
C ASP A 340 -19.97 -5.73 4.56
N PHE A 341 -19.35 -5.60 3.38
CA PHE A 341 -18.24 -6.45 2.96
C PHE A 341 -17.05 -6.33 3.92
N LEU A 342 -16.56 -5.13 4.19
CA LEU A 342 -15.40 -4.90 5.06
C LEU A 342 -15.63 -5.36 6.51
N LYS A 343 -16.89 -5.43 6.94
CA LYS A 343 -17.27 -5.90 8.27
C LYS A 343 -17.40 -7.42 8.37
N THR A 344 -17.87 -8.08 7.31
CA THR A 344 -18.31 -9.49 7.37
C THR A 344 -17.40 -10.45 6.63
N ALA A 345 -16.62 -9.99 5.65
CA ALA A 345 -15.74 -10.85 4.87
C ALA A 345 -14.58 -11.38 5.73
N ALA A 346 -14.11 -12.58 5.42
CA ALA A 346 -12.91 -13.13 6.03
C ALA A 346 -11.69 -12.24 5.71
N PRO A 347 -10.75 -12.04 6.66
CA PRO A 347 -9.56 -11.19 6.43
C PRO A 347 -8.74 -11.58 5.18
N SER A 348 -8.73 -12.86 4.82
CA SER A 348 -8.05 -13.36 3.61
C SER A 348 -8.70 -12.95 2.29
N GLU A 349 -9.96 -12.51 2.31
CA GLU A 349 -10.69 -12.05 1.13
C GLU A 349 -10.59 -10.54 0.91
N ILE A 350 -10.17 -9.80 1.93
CA ILE A 350 -10.08 -8.34 1.88
C ILE A 350 -8.70 -7.94 1.33
N GLN A 351 -8.72 -7.07 0.33
CA GLN A 351 -7.52 -6.51 -0.32
C GLN A 351 -7.34 -5.03 0.08
N PRO A 352 -6.12 -4.49 0.01
CA PRO A 352 -5.90 -3.06 0.25
C PRO A 352 -6.82 -2.14 -0.58
N ALA A 353 -7.06 -2.49 -1.84
CA ALA A 353 -7.94 -1.75 -2.75
C ALA A 353 -9.40 -1.67 -2.28
N ASP A 354 -9.88 -2.64 -1.51
CA ASP A 354 -11.24 -2.63 -0.96
C ASP A 354 -11.37 -1.55 0.12
N TYR A 355 -10.35 -1.40 0.96
CA TYR A 355 -10.28 -0.30 1.94
C TYR A 355 -10.10 1.06 1.27
N GLU A 356 -9.35 1.14 0.15
CA GLU A 356 -9.26 2.39 -0.64
C GLU A 356 -10.63 2.80 -1.18
N LEU A 357 -11.40 1.85 -1.72
CA LEU A 357 -12.77 2.08 -2.16
C LEU A 357 -13.64 2.55 -0.99
N GLY A 358 -13.58 1.86 0.15
CA GLY A 358 -14.29 2.23 1.38
C GLY A 358 -13.95 3.65 1.83
N THR A 359 -12.67 4.02 1.85
CA THR A 359 -12.18 5.37 2.15
C THR A 359 -12.81 6.40 1.21
N LYS A 360 -12.73 6.16 -0.09
CA LYS A 360 -13.25 7.08 -1.10
C LYS A 360 -14.77 7.28 -0.99
N ILE A 361 -15.51 6.21 -0.73
CA ILE A 361 -16.96 6.25 -0.57
C ILE A 361 -17.33 6.92 0.75
N ALA A 362 -16.69 6.57 1.87
CA ALA A 362 -16.94 7.17 3.18
C ALA A 362 -16.76 8.70 3.14
N MET A 363 -15.75 9.21 2.44
CA MET A 363 -15.48 10.64 2.30
C MET A 363 -16.51 11.42 1.49
N LYS A 364 -17.49 10.76 0.87
CA LYS A 364 -18.66 11.43 0.26
C LYS A 364 -19.74 11.81 1.30
N PHE A 365 -19.61 11.33 2.52
CA PHE A 365 -20.55 11.55 3.62
C PHE A 365 -19.86 12.32 4.73
N PRO A 366 -20.25 13.58 4.99
CA PRO A 366 -19.68 14.38 6.07
C PRO A 366 -19.76 13.65 7.42
N GLY A 367 -18.71 13.76 8.23
CA GLY A 367 -18.62 13.10 9.54
C GLY A 367 -18.07 11.67 9.53
N ASN A 368 -17.68 11.14 8.35
CA ASN A 368 -17.05 9.81 8.23
C ASN A 368 -15.52 9.87 8.09
N GLU A 369 -14.90 11.00 8.41
CA GLU A 369 -13.45 11.19 8.26
C GLU A 369 -12.66 10.18 9.10
N ALA A 370 -13.08 9.93 10.34
CA ALA A 370 -12.45 8.94 11.22
C ALA A 370 -12.60 7.50 10.69
N LEU A 371 -13.78 7.15 10.16
CA LEU A 371 -13.99 5.85 9.52
C LEU A 371 -13.10 5.68 8.29
N ALA A 372 -13.07 6.68 7.42
CA ALA A 372 -12.22 6.69 6.24
C ALA A 372 -10.74 6.53 6.62
N SER A 373 -10.26 7.25 7.66
CA SER A 373 -8.89 7.13 8.16
C SER A 373 -8.59 5.72 8.68
N SER A 374 -9.54 5.08 9.40
CA SER A 374 -9.37 3.71 9.86
C SER A 374 -9.26 2.69 8.72
N TYR A 375 -9.94 2.92 7.60
CA TYR A 375 -9.79 2.10 6.41
C TYR A 375 -8.39 2.23 5.79
N VAL A 376 -7.85 3.46 5.74
CA VAL A 376 -6.46 3.67 5.27
C VAL A 376 -5.46 2.93 6.16
N GLU A 377 -5.64 2.96 7.49
CA GLU A 377 -4.77 2.22 8.41
C GLU A 377 -4.75 0.73 8.09
N LYS A 378 -5.92 0.12 7.90
CA LYS A 378 -6.04 -1.29 7.55
C LYS A 378 -5.45 -1.61 6.18
N ALA A 379 -5.64 -0.73 5.18
CA ALA A 379 -5.00 -0.90 3.87
C ALA A 379 -3.47 -0.92 3.98
N VAL A 380 -2.91 0.00 4.77
CA VAL A 380 -1.46 0.10 5.01
C VAL A 380 -0.92 -1.09 5.81
N GLU A 381 -1.69 -1.61 6.77
CA GLU A 381 -1.31 -2.81 7.54
C GLU A 381 -1.20 -4.04 6.65
N LEU A 382 -2.16 -4.24 5.74
CA LEU A 382 -2.20 -5.38 4.83
C LEU A 382 -1.07 -5.38 3.79
N ASP A 383 -0.60 -4.22 3.35
CA ASP A 383 0.48 -4.16 2.36
C ASP A 383 1.84 -4.44 3.03
N THR A 384 2.66 -5.25 2.40
CA THR A 384 3.99 -5.61 2.92
C THR A 384 5.12 -4.79 2.29
N VAL A 385 4.83 -4.04 1.22
CA VAL A 385 5.82 -3.29 0.45
C VAL A 385 5.84 -1.84 0.90
N LYS A 386 6.99 -1.37 1.39
CA LYS A 386 7.17 0.00 1.89
C LYS A 386 6.74 1.07 0.88
N ALA A 387 7.09 0.90 -0.39
CA ALA A 387 6.74 1.85 -1.44
C ALA A 387 5.22 1.96 -1.64
N ASN A 388 4.51 0.84 -1.61
CA ASN A 388 3.05 0.80 -1.72
C ASN A 388 2.39 1.46 -0.51
N LYS A 389 2.87 1.21 0.71
CA LYS A 389 2.38 1.88 1.93
C LYS A 389 2.45 3.40 1.82
N ILE A 390 3.58 3.93 1.32
CA ILE A 390 3.76 5.36 1.10
C ILE A 390 2.77 5.88 0.05
N ALA A 391 2.59 5.13 -1.05
CA ALA A 391 1.62 5.48 -2.09
C ALA A 391 0.19 5.51 -1.56
N LEU A 392 -0.25 4.50 -0.80
CA LEU A 392 -1.57 4.44 -0.14
C LEU A 392 -1.81 5.65 0.76
N MET A 393 -0.86 5.97 1.65
CA MET A 393 -0.96 7.12 2.55
C MET A 393 -1.06 8.45 1.77
N THR A 394 -0.24 8.61 0.72
CA THR A 394 -0.23 9.83 -0.10
C THR A 394 -1.54 9.98 -0.89
N GLN A 395 -2.05 8.88 -1.44
CA GLN A 395 -3.31 8.86 -2.16
C GLN A 395 -4.49 9.17 -1.22
N ALA A 396 -4.51 8.58 -0.02
CA ALA A 396 -5.49 8.89 1.00
C ALA A 396 -5.46 10.38 1.39
N ALA A 397 -4.28 10.94 1.62
CA ALA A 397 -4.12 12.36 1.92
C ALA A 397 -4.69 13.25 0.79
N SER A 398 -4.56 12.84 -0.48
CA SER A 398 -5.19 13.55 -1.60
C SER A 398 -6.72 13.50 -1.53
N VAL A 399 -7.29 12.36 -1.15
CA VAL A 399 -8.75 12.21 -0.97
C VAL A 399 -9.24 13.13 0.16
N PHE A 400 -8.59 13.09 1.32
CA PHE A 400 -8.92 13.95 2.46
C PHE A 400 -8.80 15.44 2.11
N GLY A 401 -7.76 15.84 1.38
CA GLY A 401 -7.56 17.21 0.94
C GLY A 401 -8.68 17.70 0.01
N LYS A 402 -9.11 16.89 -0.96
CA LYS A 402 -10.24 17.20 -1.86
C LYS A 402 -11.55 17.38 -1.11
N SER A 403 -11.75 16.65 -0.04
CA SER A 403 -12.93 16.74 0.84
C SER A 403 -12.77 17.77 1.96
N LYS A 404 -11.67 18.55 1.97
CA LYS A 404 -11.33 19.57 2.98
C LYS A 404 -11.16 19.00 4.41
N ALA A 405 -10.93 17.72 4.56
CA ALA A 405 -10.57 17.06 5.81
C ALA A 405 -9.06 17.24 6.05
N TYR A 406 -8.66 18.48 6.34
CA TYR A 406 -7.25 18.88 6.33
C TYR A 406 -6.42 18.30 7.49
N LYS A 407 -7.06 17.94 8.61
CA LYS A 407 -6.38 17.30 9.75
C LYS A 407 -5.94 15.87 9.38
N GLU A 408 -6.85 15.11 8.76
CA GLU A 408 -6.58 13.77 8.26
C GLU A 408 -5.57 13.84 7.10
N GLN A 409 -5.69 14.83 6.21
CA GLN A 409 -4.71 15.07 5.17
C GLN A 409 -3.31 15.27 5.75
N LEU A 410 -3.18 16.15 6.75
CA LEU A 410 -1.92 16.42 7.44
C LEU A 410 -1.35 15.15 8.10
N TYR A 411 -2.21 14.40 8.80
CA TYR A 411 -1.82 13.16 9.47
C TYR A 411 -1.20 12.15 8.48
N TRP A 412 -1.88 11.91 7.35
CA TRP A 412 -1.42 10.93 6.37
C TRP A 412 -0.19 11.36 5.58
N LEU A 413 -0.09 12.66 5.24
CA LEU A 413 1.13 13.21 4.63
C LEU A 413 2.34 13.08 5.55
N THR A 414 2.18 13.35 6.84
CA THR A 414 3.24 13.23 7.83
C THR A 414 3.67 11.77 7.99
N LYS A 415 2.72 10.84 8.16
CA LYS A 415 3.03 9.41 8.23
C LYS A 415 3.76 8.87 6.99
N ALA A 416 3.35 9.30 5.79
CA ALA A 416 4.00 8.91 4.55
C ALA A 416 5.45 9.39 4.50
N ALA A 417 5.68 10.64 4.89
CA ALA A 417 7.01 11.24 4.92
C ALA A 417 7.92 10.60 5.97
N ASP A 418 7.40 10.32 7.17
CA ASP A 418 8.14 9.63 8.25
C ASP A 418 8.53 8.20 7.82
N LEU A 419 7.59 7.48 7.19
CA LEU A 419 7.88 6.15 6.68
C LEU A 419 8.94 6.17 5.58
N LYS A 420 8.95 7.21 4.73
CA LYS A 420 9.96 7.40 3.69
C LYS A 420 11.37 7.51 4.29
N GLY A 421 11.50 8.25 5.41
CA GLY A 421 12.75 8.38 6.19
C GLY A 421 13.84 9.19 5.49
N ALA A 422 13.55 9.82 4.34
CA ALA A 422 14.44 10.72 3.62
C ALA A 422 14.11 12.19 3.95
N LYS A 423 15.04 13.11 3.63
CA LYS A 423 14.72 14.54 3.68
C LYS A 423 13.52 14.85 2.80
N PHE A 424 12.62 15.70 3.29
CA PHE A 424 11.44 16.11 2.52
C PHE A 424 11.87 16.87 1.26
N SER A 425 11.25 16.52 0.14
CA SER A 425 11.30 17.34 -1.06
C SER A 425 10.56 18.66 -0.87
N GLU A 426 10.78 19.64 -1.73
CA GLU A 426 10.04 20.90 -1.72
C GLU A 426 8.52 20.67 -1.77
N ALA A 427 8.07 19.78 -2.66
CA ALA A 427 6.66 19.44 -2.82
C ALA A 427 6.04 18.84 -1.55
N GLU A 428 6.78 17.98 -0.84
CA GLU A 428 6.32 17.39 0.42
C GLU A 428 6.23 18.46 1.53
N TYR A 429 7.24 19.32 1.67
CA TYR A 429 7.17 20.44 2.62
C TYR A 429 5.99 21.34 2.33
N PHE A 430 5.79 21.71 1.06
CA PHE A 430 4.67 22.56 0.67
C PHE A 430 3.31 21.90 0.97
N ALA A 431 3.15 20.63 0.63
CA ALA A 431 1.90 19.89 0.86
C ALA A 431 1.58 19.78 2.36
N ILE A 432 2.55 19.37 3.18
CA ILE A 432 2.36 19.18 4.63
C ILE A 432 2.09 20.53 5.32
N THR A 433 2.88 21.57 4.98
CA THR A 433 2.71 22.91 5.57
C THR A 433 1.37 23.54 5.18
N THR A 434 0.93 23.33 3.93
CA THR A 434 -0.36 23.83 3.44
C THR A 434 -1.53 23.08 4.09
N ALA A 435 -1.42 21.76 4.27
CA ALA A 435 -2.43 20.97 4.97
C ALA A 435 -2.58 21.43 6.43
N ALA A 436 -1.48 21.67 7.14
CA ALA A 436 -1.50 22.22 8.49
C ALA A 436 -2.18 23.61 8.54
N PHE A 437 -1.85 24.48 7.59
CA PHE A 437 -2.47 25.81 7.52
C PHE A 437 -3.97 25.74 7.27
N ASN A 438 -4.39 24.94 6.30
CA ASN A 438 -5.81 24.76 5.97
C ASN A 438 -6.60 24.09 7.11
N GLY A 439 -5.94 23.19 7.85
CA GLY A 439 -6.46 22.56 9.07
C GLY A 439 -6.52 23.48 10.29
N LYS A 440 -6.08 24.75 10.13
CA LYS A 440 -5.99 25.76 11.21
C LYS A 440 -5.01 25.39 12.33
N GLU A 441 -4.09 24.47 12.06
CA GLU A 441 -3.01 24.08 12.97
C GLU A 441 -1.85 25.09 12.85
N TYR A 442 -2.10 26.35 13.24
CA TYR A 442 -1.20 27.48 12.95
C TYR A 442 0.17 27.35 13.60
N VAL A 443 0.26 26.84 14.84
CA VAL A 443 1.54 26.60 15.52
C VAL A 443 2.35 25.56 14.74
N GLN A 444 1.71 24.47 14.34
CA GLN A 444 2.36 23.43 13.54
C GLN A 444 2.76 23.97 12.16
N THR A 445 1.92 24.80 11.54
CA THR A 445 2.23 25.48 10.27
C THR A 445 3.53 26.30 10.40
N MET A 446 3.66 27.11 11.45
CA MET A 446 4.87 27.92 11.67
C MET A 446 6.11 27.05 11.87
N ASN A 447 6.01 25.95 12.62
CA ASN A 447 7.12 25.03 12.84
C ASN A 447 7.55 24.32 11.54
N LEU A 448 6.59 23.83 10.75
CA LEU A 448 6.84 23.24 9.44
C LEU A 448 7.45 24.26 8.47
N ALA A 449 6.94 25.49 8.46
CA ALA A 449 7.46 26.55 7.62
C ALA A 449 8.92 26.92 7.97
N LYS A 450 9.32 26.90 9.26
CA LYS A 450 10.73 27.06 9.66
C LYS A 450 11.62 25.98 9.04
N GLY A 451 11.21 24.71 9.12
CA GLY A 451 11.94 23.60 8.49
C GLY A 451 12.00 23.75 6.97
N TYR A 452 10.90 24.18 6.35
CA TYR A 452 10.81 24.41 4.92
C TYR A 452 11.74 25.58 4.48
N MET A 453 11.75 26.72 5.20
CA MET A 453 12.66 27.83 4.95
C MET A 453 14.14 27.40 5.07
N ALA A 454 14.45 26.58 6.06
CA ALA A 454 15.82 26.09 6.26
C ALA A 454 16.28 25.15 5.13
N ALA A 455 15.38 24.31 4.61
CA ALA A 455 15.68 23.37 3.54
C ALA A 455 15.67 24.02 2.14
N PHE A 456 14.82 25.02 1.92
CA PHE A 456 14.60 25.68 0.63
C PHE A 456 14.45 27.21 0.82
N PRO A 457 15.56 27.89 1.16
CA PRO A 457 15.51 29.31 1.54
C PRO A 457 15.12 30.24 0.39
N ASP A 458 15.33 29.84 -0.85
CA ASP A 458 14.98 30.60 -2.05
C ASP A 458 13.49 30.61 -2.40
N LYS A 459 12.68 29.76 -1.73
CA LYS A 459 11.25 29.62 -2.03
C LYS A 459 10.41 30.63 -1.22
N PRO A 460 9.46 31.35 -1.84
CA PRO A 460 8.64 32.33 -1.14
C PRO A 460 7.48 31.71 -0.33
N GLN A 461 7.06 30.50 -0.67
CA GLN A 461 5.90 29.83 -0.08
C GLN A 461 5.97 29.68 1.43
N PRO A 462 7.09 29.18 2.05
CA PRO A 462 7.15 29.02 3.49
C PRO A 462 7.07 30.34 4.26
N TYR A 463 7.64 31.41 3.71
CA TYR A 463 7.56 32.76 4.33
C TYR A 463 6.12 33.26 4.38
N GLY A 464 5.37 33.09 3.28
CA GLY A 464 3.96 33.47 3.20
C GLY A 464 3.08 32.62 4.13
N LEU A 465 3.31 31.32 4.23
CA LEU A 465 2.57 30.42 5.11
C LEU A 465 2.85 30.76 6.57
N PHE A 466 4.11 30.96 6.93
CA PHE A 466 4.50 31.37 8.29
C PHE A 466 3.80 32.66 8.71
N LYS A 467 3.91 33.72 7.88
CA LYS A 467 3.30 35.03 8.15
C LYS A 467 1.80 34.93 8.37
N ARG A 468 1.08 34.27 7.47
CA ARG A 468 -0.37 34.10 7.58
C ARG A 468 -0.76 33.30 8.81
N ALA A 469 -0.01 32.23 9.14
CA ALA A 469 -0.27 31.43 10.33
C ALA A 469 -0.04 32.25 11.60
N ALA A 470 1.04 33.04 11.67
CA ALA A 470 1.32 33.94 12.79
C ALA A 470 0.21 34.97 13.02
N MET A 471 -0.27 35.58 11.93
CA MET A 471 -1.37 36.57 12.00
C MET A 471 -2.70 35.97 12.43
N LEU A 472 -2.99 34.71 12.03
CA LEU A 472 -4.25 34.02 12.39
C LEU A 472 -4.20 33.36 13.77
N HIS A 473 -3.01 32.98 14.23
CA HIS A 473 -2.83 32.35 15.53
C HIS A 473 -2.84 33.35 16.68
N SER A 474 -2.20 34.51 16.47
CA SER A 474 -2.00 35.49 17.55
C SER A 474 -3.26 36.26 17.80
N THR A 475 -3.65 36.38 19.07
CA THR A 475 -4.84 37.14 19.51
C THR A 475 -4.53 38.61 19.70
N ASP A 476 -3.26 39.01 19.74
CA ASP A 476 -2.80 40.39 19.95
C ASP A 476 -1.63 40.75 19.03
N SER A 477 -1.53 42.03 18.72
CA SER A 477 -0.50 42.54 17.81
C SER A 477 0.91 42.42 18.35
N ALA A 478 1.14 42.33 19.66
CA ALA A 478 2.47 42.17 20.25
C ALA A 478 3.01 40.77 19.93
N SER A 479 2.19 39.74 20.06
CA SER A 479 2.53 38.37 19.69
C SER A 479 2.82 38.23 18.19
N ILE A 480 2.05 38.93 17.32
CA ILE A 480 2.34 38.97 15.87
C ILE A 480 3.73 39.58 15.61
N ILE A 481 4.05 40.70 16.29
CA ILE A 481 5.34 41.37 16.11
C ILE A 481 6.53 40.47 16.44
N VAL A 482 6.42 39.66 17.48
CA VAL A 482 7.47 38.68 17.82
C VAL A 482 7.73 37.70 16.68
N GLN A 483 6.68 37.18 16.07
CA GLN A 483 6.79 36.25 14.94
C GLN A 483 7.31 36.94 13.68
N LEU A 484 6.88 38.17 13.39
CA LEU A 484 7.38 38.96 12.28
C LEU A 484 8.87 39.31 12.43
N ASN A 485 9.34 39.61 13.64
CA ASN A 485 10.76 39.87 13.88
C ASN A 485 11.63 38.65 13.54
N TYR A 486 11.19 37.47 13.89
CA TYR A 486 11.84 36.23 13.47
C TYR A 486 11.87 36.08 11.95
N LEU A 487 10.71 36.23 11.31
CA LEU A 487 10.54 36.07 9.86
C LEU A 487 11.42 37.05 9.08
N ASP A 488 11.41 38.33 9.48
CA ASP A 488 12.19 39.40 8.85
C ASP A 488 13.70 39.12 8.94
N SER A 489 14.17 38.70 10.14
CA SER A 489 15.57 38.37 10.34
C SER A 489 16.02 37.22 9.42
N VAL A 490 15.25 36.16 9.32
CA VAL A 490 15.55 35.03 8.42
C VAL A 490 15.50 35.47 6.96
N SER A 491 14.48 36.25 6.57
CA SER A 491 14.30 36.69 5.18
C SER A 491 15.46 37.54 4.69
N LEU A 492 15.92 38.52 5.52
CA LEU A 492 17.00 39.41 5.16
C LEU A 492 18.37 38.72 5.13
N LEU A 493 18.57 37.67 5.91
CA LEU A 493 19.77 36.84 5.87
C LEU A 493 19.88 36.00 4.60
N VAL A 494 18.73 35.59 4.06
CA VAL A 494 18.67 34.77 2.84
C VAL A 494 18.85 35.61 1.59
N ASP A 495 18.03 36.65 1.40
CA ASP A 495 18.10 37.53 0.24
C ASP A 495 17.44 38.88 0.57
N ARG A 496 18.29 39.85 0.89
CA ARG A 496 17.84 41.19 1.29
C ARG A 496 17.05 41.91 0.20
N GLU A 497 17.51 41.85 -1.04
CA GLU A 497 16.85 42.57 -2.14
C GLU A 497 15.49 41.97 -2.49
N LYS A 498 15.39 40.66 -2.48
CA LYS A 498 14.16 39.93 -2.74
C LYS A 498 13.08 40.20 -1.67
N PHE A 499 13.49 40.25 -0.40
CA PHE A 499 12.56 40.34 0.72
C PHE A 499 12.36 41.77 1.26
N LYS A 500 13.16 42.76 0.85
CA LYS A 500 13.12 44.13 1.40
C LYS A 500 11.73 44.76 1.41
N LYS A 501 10.93 44.55 0.34
CA LYS A 501 9.56 45.08 0.28
C LYS A 501 8.64 44.43 1.33
N ASN A 502 8.74 43.12 1.53
CA ASN A 502 7.93 42.41 2.51
C ASN A 502 8.29 42.84 3.94
N VAL A 503 9.58 42.94 4.24
CA VAL A 503 10.07 43.38 5.54
C VAL A 503 9.67 44.84 5.80
N PHE A 504 9.72 45.70 4.79
CA PHE A 504 9.25 47.07 4.91
C PHE A 504 7.75 47.15 5.30
N ILE A 505 6.90 46.32 4.69
CA ILE A 505 5.47 46.23 5.04
C ILE A 505 5.31 45.73 6.48
N ASP A 506 6.12 44.80 6.93
CA ASP A 506 6.07 44.27 8.30
C ASP A 506 6.55 45.32 9.32
N GLU A 507 7.59 46.11 9.01
CA GLU A 507 8.04 47.22 9.84
C GLU A 507 7.00 48.37 9.85
N TYR A 508 6.29 48.62 8.75
CA TYR A 508 5.16 49.56 8.73
C TYR A 508 4.01 49.14 9.68
N PHE A 509 3.66 47.82 9.70
CA PHE A 509 2.69 47.29 10.66
C PHE A 509 3.16 47.50 12.11
N LYS A 510 4.43 47.21 12.41
CA LYS A 510 5.01 47.42 13.74
C LYS A 510 5.02 48.89 14.14
N LEU A 511 5.42 49.77 13.24
CA LEU A 511 5.39 51.22 13.45
C LEU A 511 3.96 51.69 13.80
N THR A 512 3.00 51.29 13.01
CA THR A 512 1.56 51.66 13.23
C THR A 512 1.06 51.16 14.59
N TYR A 513 1.41 49.93 14.95
CA TYR A 513 1.08 49.36 16.27
C TYR A 513 1.67 50.19 17.40
N TYR A 514 2.95 50.55 17.35
CA TYR A 514 3.60 51.31 18.41
C TYR A 514 3.09 52.76 18.46
N ILE A 515 2.76 53.38 17.31
CA ILE A 515 2.10 54.69 17.26
C ILE A 515 0.74 54.64 17.96
N ASN A 516 -0.10 53.67 17.67
CA ASN A 516 -1.39 53.52 18.34
C ASN A 516 -1.19 53.28 19.85
N LYS A 517 -0.26 52.42 20.21
CA LYS A 517 0.07 52.09 21.61
C LYS A 517 0.49 53.35 22.41
N PHE A 518 1.41 54.15 21.88
CA PHE A 518 1.80 55.35 22.61
C PHE A 518 0.71 56.43 22.63
N ASN A 519 -0.18 56.52 21.61
CA ASN A 519 -1.34 57.39 21.61
C ASN A 519 -2.40 56.96 22.66
N GLU A 520 -2.55 55.68 22.90
CA GLU A 520 -3.40 55.16 23.98
C GLU A 520 -2.80 55.41 25.36
N ILE A 521 -1.51 55.25 25.51
CA ILE A 521 -0.81 55.53 26.77
C ILE A 521 -0.96 57.01 27.15
N LYS A 522 -0.92 57.94 26.18
CA LYS A 522 -1.17 59.37 26.43
C LYS A 522 -2.57 59.68 27.03
N LYS A 523 -3.56 58.81 26.86
CA LYS A 523 -4.89 58.97 27.44
C LYS A 523 -5.01 58.46 28.87
N ARG A 524 -3.98 57.79 29.41
CA ARG A 524 -4.01 57.25 30.77
C ARG A 524 -4.03 58.39 31.80
N PRO A 525 -4.77 58.28 32.91
CA PRO A 525 -4.85 59.30 33.97
C PRO A 525 -3.48 59.59 34.62
N ASP A 526 -2.59 58.59 34.63
CA ASP A 526 -1.26 58.72 35.18
C ASP A 526 -0.21 59.24 34.19
N PHE A 527 -0.60 59.60 32.94
CA PHE A 527 0.30 60.16 31.94
C PHE A 527 0.58 61.63 32.24
N LYS A 528 1.54 61.88 33.11
CA LYS A 528 1.96 63.22 33.50
C LYS A 528 3.43 63.20 33.98
N VAL A 529 4.13 64.31 33.77
CA VAL A 529 5.42 64.54 34.40
C VAL A 529 5.12 65.19 35.76
N THR A 530 5.70 64.65 36.83
CA THR A 530 5.49 65.18 38.18
C THR A 530 6.14 66.56 38.35
N THR A 531 5.69 67.34 39.30
CA THR A 531 6.27 68.69 39.64
C THR A 531 7.73 68.57 40.07
N THR A 532 8.18 67.42 40.50
CA THR A 532 9.59 67.13 40.85
C THR A 532 10.44 66.70 39.66
N GLY A 533 9.87 66.64 38.44
CA GLY A 533 10.56 66.21 37.24
C GLY A 533 10.65 64.67 37.09
N GLN A 534 10.06 63.87 38.00
CA GLN A 534 10.02 62.43 37.91
C GLN A 534 8.98 61.99 36.89
N ARG A 535 9.29 60.94 36.09
CA ARG A 535 8.39 60.35 35.13
C ARG A 535 7.47 59.36 35.83
N THR A 536 6.20 59.37 35.45
CA THR A 536 5.27 58.34 35.89
C THR A 536 5.46 57.05 35.05
N PRO A 537 5.00 55.90 35.55
CA PRO A 537 5.06 54.65 34.75
C PRO A 537 4.46 54.80 33.36
N ALA A 538 3.38 55.57 33.21
CA ALA A 538 2.76 55.81 31.89
C ALA A 538 3.70 56.60 30.95
N VAL A 539 4.51 57.54 31.46
CA VAL A 539 5.48 58.27 30.63
C VAL A 539 6.65 57.33 30.25
N GLU A 540 7.11 56.47 31.15
CA GLU A 540 8.14 55.49 30.82
C GLU A 540 7.63 54.48 29.75
N ASP A 541 6.43 53.92 29.91
CA ASP A 541 5.78 53.02 28.90
C ASP A 541 5.66 53.72 27.55
N PHE A 542 5.28 55.00 27.54
CA PHE A 542 5.20 55.83 26.34
C PHE A 542 6.54 55.98 25.63
N LEU A 543 7.59 56.29 26.38
CA LEU A 543 8.94 56.42 25.82
C LEU A 543 9.45 55.10 25.24
N VAL A 544 9.19 53.98 25.91
CA VAL A 544 9.50 52.65 25.39
C VAL A 544 8.74 52.39 24.07
N ALA A 545 7.45 52.74 24.00
CA ALA A 545 6.70 52.58 22.76
C ALA A 545 7.24 53.46 21.63
N CYS A 546 7.61 54.72 21.93
CA CYS A 546 8.24 55.62 20.98
C CYS A 546 9.58 55.09 20.48
N GLN A 547 10.42 54.52 21.37
CA GLN A 547 11.70 53.95 21.00
C GLN A 547 11.53 52.76 20.06
N LYS A 548 10.55 51.85 20.32
CA LYS A 548 10.22 50.73 19.45
C LYS A 548 9.70 51.19 18.08
N ALA A 549 8.93 52.29 18.03
CA ALA A 549 8.53 52.88 16.77
C ALA A 549 9.74 53.43 15.96
N ILE A 550 10.70 54.09 16.63
CA ILE A 550 11.95 54.52 15.99
C ILE A 550 12.77 53.35 15.46
N GLU A 551 12.88 52.26 16.21
CA GLU A 551 13.55 51.04 15.74
C GLU A 551 12.97 50.51 14.41
N SER A 552 11.65 50.58 14.25
CA SER A 552 11.00 50.23 12.98
C SER A 552 11.34 51.22 11.87
N CYS A 553 11.35 52.54 12.14
CA CYS A 553 11.77 53.53 11.15
C CYS A 553 13.24 53.32 10.74
N ASP A 554 14.14 53.02 11.67
CA ASP A 554 15.55 52.81 11.41
C ASP A 554 15.76 51.58 10.50
N LYS A 555 15.04 50.49 10.72
CA LYS A 555 15.07 49.32 9.84
C LYS A 555 14.55 49.65 8.43
N MET A 556 13.46 50.44 8.33
CA MET A 556 12.93 50.88 7.02
C MET A 556 13.98 51.74 6.28
N LEU A 557 14.66 52.66 6.95
CA LEU A 557 15.74 53.47 6.36
C LEU A 557 16.91 52.63 5.91
N LEU A 558 17.27 51.56 6.64
CA LEU A 558 18.29 50.61 6.22
C LEU A 558 17.90 49.83 4.97
N LEU A 559 16.61 49.53 4.79
CA LEU A 559 16.10 48.81 3.60
C LEU A 559 16.07 49.70 2.36
N TYR A 560 15.76 50.99 2.52
CA TYR A 560 15.66 52.00 1.48
C TYR A 560 16.56 53.21 1.84
N PRO A 561 17.91 53.11 1.61
CA PRO A 561 18.84 54.13 2.08
C PRO A 561 18.85 55.40 1.23
N ASP A 562 18.30 55.41 0.03
CA ASP A 562 18.25 56.58 -0.84
C ASP A 562 17.24 57.61 -0.32
N PRO A 563 17.66 58.83 0.06
CA PRO A 563 16.77 59.89 0.52
C PRO A 563 15.72 60.33 -0.52
N ALA A 564 15.92 60.03 -1.79
CA ALA A 564 14.98 60.36 -2.87
C ALA A 564 13.82 59.33 -2.92
N ASP A 565 14.00 58.13 -2.36
CA ASP A 565 12.96 57.08 -2.32
C ASP A 565 11.80 57.49 -1.40
N GLU A 566 10.56 57.26 -1.86
CA GLU A 566 9.36 57.59 -1.07
C GLU A 566 9.29 56.79 0.23
N ASN A 567 9.74 55.56 0.26
CA ASN A 567 9.77 54.74 1.48
C ASN A 567 10.80 55.28 2.49
N ASN A 568 11.93 55.83 2.00
CA ASN A 568 12.90 56.49 2.85
C ASN A 568 12.31 57.76 3.49
N LYS A 569 11.71 58.63 2.66
CA LYS A 569 11.02 59.88 3.12
C LYS A 569 9.96 59.58 4.16
N PHE A 570 9.13 58.56 3.91
CA PHE A 570 8.10 58.14 4.85
C PHE A 570 8.69 57.75 6.21
N ALA A 571 9.74 56.92 6.22
CA ALA A 571 10.39 56.44 7.44
C ALA A 571 11.10 57.57 8.19
N ALA A 572 11.79 58.48 7.45
CA ALA A 572 12.49 59.61 8.00
C ALA A 572 11.58 60.63 8.67
N ASP A 573 10.46 60.97 8.00
CA ASP A 573 9.45 61.92 8.53
C ASP A 573 8.80 61.39 9.82
N ASN A 574 8.42 60.10 9.83
CA ASN A 574 7.90 59.46 11.03
C ASN A 574 8.91 59.44 12.15
N LYS A 575 10.18 59.08 11.88
CA LYS A 575 11.26 59.10 12.87
C LYS A 575 11.44 60.45 13.50
N VAL A 576 11.49 61.53 12.69
CA VAL A 576 11.62 62.91 13.19
C VAL A 576 10.44 63.32 14.08
N ASN A 577 9.21 62.95 13.67
CA ASN A 577 8.01 63.29 14.45
C ASN A 577 7.94 62.52 15.78
N ILE A 578 8.38 61.25 15.80
CA ILE A 578 8.42 60.47 17.04
C ILE A 578 9.55 60.96 17.95
N GLN A 579 10.70 61.34 17.38
CA GLN A 579 11.83 61.86 18.13
C GLN A 579 11.48 63.13 18.88
N LYS A 580 10.69 64.04 18.27
CA LYS A 580 10.15 65.23 18.94
C LYS A 580 9.37 64.89 20.21
N ASN A 581 8.58 63.81 20.18
CA ASN A 581 7.88 63.35 21.37
C ASN A 581 8.85 62.83 22.46
N ILE A 582 9.86 62.06 22.06
CA ILE A 582 10.87 61.57 22.99
C ILE A 582 11.59 62.73 23.62
N ASP A 583 12.04 63.71 22.81
CA ASP A 583 12.77 64.88 23.29
C ASP A 583 11.97 65.71 24.27
N TYR A 584 10.64 65.85 23.99
CA TYR A 584 9.75 66.60 24.88
C TYR A 584 9.53 65.90 26.23
N TYR A 585 9.20 64.61 26.24
CA TYR A 585 8.91 63.88 27.49
C TYR A 585 10.13 63.33 28.20
N SER A 586 11.33 63.40 27.57
CA SER A 586 12.58 62.97 28.18
C SER A 586 13.24 64.09 29.01
N LYS A 587 12.92 65.35 28.73
CA LYS A 587 13.55 66.49 29.48
C LYS A 587 12.87 66.70 30.82
N PRO A 588 13.63 66.98 31.92
CA PRO A 588 13.01 67.45 33.16
C PRO A 588 12.26 68.73 32.89
N GLN A 589 10.95 68.76 33.16
CA GLN A 589 10.16 69.97 33.05
C GLN A 589 10.47 70.88 34.25
N GLY A 590 11.41 71.81 34.09
CA GLY A 590 11.58 72.92 35.04
C GLY A 590 10.31 73.76 35.11
N LYS A 591 10.05 74.43 36.26
CA LYS A 591 8.89 75.32 36.49
C LYS A 591 8.57 76.13 35.23
N GLN A 592 7.49 75.79 34.55
CA GLN A 592 6.94 76.66 33.50
C GLN A 592 6.40 77.93 34.18
N THR A 593 7.04 79.04 33.94
CA THR A 593 6.42 80.36 34.14
C THR A 593 5.21 80.45 33.20
N SER A 594 4.06 80.80 33.77
CA SER A 594 2.81 80.96 33.07
C SER A 594 2.94 81.91 31.86
N GLY A 595 2.93 81.38 30.68
CA GLY A 595 2.99 82.13 29.45
C GLY A 595 2.90 81.23 28.22
N SER A 596 1.73 81.29 27.58
CA SER A 596 1.38 80.69 26.28
C SER A 596 1.23 79.15 26.16
N ALA A 597 0.00 78.73 26.01
CA ALA A 597 -0.39 77.41 25.55
C ALA A 597 0.19 77.15 24.15
N SER A 598 1.29 76.36 24.10
CA SER A 598 1.78 75.84 22.83
C SER A 598 0.98 74.60 22.42
N LYS A 599 0.36 74.68 21.28
CA LYS A 599 -0.41 73.60 20.64
C LYS A 599 0.43 72.35 20.51
N THR A 600 -0.03 71.27 21.06
CA THR A 600 0.52 69.93 20.85
C THR A 600 0.65 69.62 19.36
N PRO A 601 1.77 69.13 18.83
CA PRO A 601 1.85 68.77 17.41
C PRO A 601 0.87 67.64 17.09
N ALA A 602 -0.07 67.90 16.20
CA ALA A 602 -0.96 66.86 15.67
C ALA A 602 -0.16 65.93 14.78
N THR A 603 -0.19 64.67 15.08
CA THR A 603 0.28 63.60 14.19
C THR A 603 -0.69 63.45 13.02
N LYS A 604 -0.24 63.68 11.81
CA LYS A 604 -0.91 63.25 10.59
C LYS A 604 -0.57 61.80 10.27
#